data_27958ee92920c272e45a8b37665e73e9
#
_entry.id   27958ee92920c272e45a8b37665e73e9
#
_cell.length_a   1.000
_cell.length_b   1.000
_cell.length_c   1.000
_cell.angle_alpha   90.00
_cell.angle_beta   90.00
_cell.angle_gamma   90.00
#
_symmetry.space_group_name_H-M   'P 1'
#
loop_
_entity.id
_entity.type
_entity.pdbx_description
1 polymer ?
#
loop_
_entity_poly.entity_id
_entity_poly.type
_entity_poly.pdbx_seq_one_letter_code
_entity_poly.pdbx_strand_id
1 'polypeptide(L)'
;MLTGQGTPTYQDTEITNDGFWPNLNAGDFERRRSTPMAQDAENIQYAIVAAIDSCNIELELLKADYLENGINSAADVTTGATIAGKNALCIQYERAVFARAKADLLPDFATVHQRDAGKDLAERSQETKNELLAESNRIIRNMYGKTRSTVTMI
;
A
#
# COMPACT_ATOMS: atom_id res chain seq x y z
N MET A 1 29.55 -22.27 -6.95
CA MET A 1 28.67 -21.81 -6.91
C MET A 1 27.94 -21.66 -5.79
N LEU A 2 27.52 -21.10 -5.50
CA LEU A 2 26.84 -20.98 -4.65
C LEU A 2 25.77 -20.77 -4.54
N THR A 3 25.26 -21.12 -4.43
CA THR A 3 24.08 -20.92 -4.47
C THR A 3 23.31 -21.01 -3.39
N GLY A 4 23.64 -20.64 -2.46
CA GLY A 4 22.98 -20.74 -1.26
C GLY A 4 21.66 -20.08 -1.16
N GLN A 5 21.31 -19.19 -2.03
CA GLN A 5 20.06 -18.54 -1.85
C GLN A 5 19.22 -18.70 -3.08
N GLY A 6 18.17 -19.40 -2.96
CA GLY A 6 17.19 -19.51 -4.02
C GLY A 6 16.52 -18.18 -4.29
N THR A 7 15.89 -18.05 -5.44
CA THR A 7 15.05 -16.91 -5.78
C THR A 7 13.89 -16.84 -4.78
N PRO A 8 13.61 -15.69 -4.18
CA PRO A 8 12.47 -15.58 -3.28
C PRO A 8 11.17 -15.96 -3.99
N THR A 9 10.37 -16.77 -3.32
CA THR A 9 9.07 -17.17 -3.86
C THR A 9 8.01 -16.30 -3.22
N TYR A 10 7.29 -15.57 -4.04
CA TYR A 10 6.19 -14.73 -3.60
C TYR A 10 4.86 -15.41 -3.88
N GLN A 11 3.86 -15.14 -3.06
CA GLN A 11 2.52 -15.64 -3.34
C GLN A 11 1.96 -14.96 -4.59
N ASP A 12 0.96 -15.58 -5.19
CA ASP A 12 0.28 -15.01 -6.34
C ASP A 12 -1.22 -14.97 -6.02
N THR A 13 -1.56 -14.15 -5.05
CA THR A 13 -2.94 -14.04 -4.57
C THR A 13 -3.50 -12.69 -4.97
N GLU A 14 -4.49 -12.71 -5.83
CA GLU A 14 -5.18 -11.49 -6.24
C GLU A 14 -6.26 -11.15 -5.22
N ILE A 15 -6.28 -9.89 -4.81
CA ILE A 15 -7.29 -9.35 -3.91
C ILE A 15 -8.21 -8.47 -4.74
N THR A 16 -9.49 -8.85 -4.79
CA THR A 16 -10.50 -8.13 -5.55
C THR A 16 -10.92 -6.88 -4.82
N ASN A 17 -10.96 -5.77 -5.53
CA ASN A 17 -11.37 -4.49 -5.00
C ASN A 17 -12.84 -4.20 -5.37
N ASP A 18 -13.23 -2.94 -5.30
CA ASP A 18 -14.62 -2.50 -5.42
C ASP A 18 -15.11 -2.27 -6.85
N GLY A 19 -14.31 -2.58 -7.85
CA GLY A 19 -14.67 -2.35 -9.25
C GLY A 19 -14.25 -0.98 -9.79
N PHE A 20 -13.97 -0.02 -8.93
CA PHE A 20 -13.42 1.27 -9.33
C PHE A 20 -11.90 1.31 -9.13
N TRP A 21 -11.44 1.05 -7.92
CA TRP A 21 -10.03 0.99 -7.61
C TRP A 21 -9.44 -0.34 -8.08
N PRO A 22 -8.16 -0.39 -8.42
CA PRO A 22 -7.60 -1.62 -9.00
C PRO A 22 -7.57 -2.78 -8.02
N ASN A 23 -7.70 -3.99 -8.53
CA ASN A 23 -7.38 -5.18 -7.77
C ASN A 23 -5.89 -5.19 -7.47
N LEU A 24 -5.48 -5.74 -6.34
CA LEU A 24 -4.09 -5.77 -5.92
C LEU A 24 -3.63 -7.21 -5.72
N ASN A 25 -2.35 -7.44 -5.90
CA ASN A 25 -1.76 -8.77 -5.72
C ASN A 25 -0.87 -8.78 -4.48
N ALA A 26 -1.13 -9.72 -3.59
CA ALA A 26 -0.36 -9.85 -2.35
C ALA A 26 1.11 -10.16 -2.60
N GLY A 27 1.43 -10.84 -3.69
CA GLY A 27 2.81 -11.09 -4.09
C GLY A 27 3.55 -9.81 -4.48
N ASP A 28 2.84 -8.87 -5.09
CA ASP A 28 3.41 -7.55 -5.40
C ASP A 28 3.76 -6.80 -4.12
N PHE A 29 2.91 -6.91 -3.10
CA PHE A 29 3.20 -6.33 -1.79
C PHE A 29 4.47 -6.91 -1.20
N GLU A 30 4.61 -8.22 -1.21
CA GLU A 30 5.79 -8.90 -0.68
C GLU A 30 7.05 -8.43 -1.39
N ARG A 31 6.98 -8.32 -2.71
CA ARG A 31 8.11 -7.93 -3.54
C ARG A 31 8.50 -6.48 -3.34
N ARG A 32 7.50 -5.58 -3.31
CA ARG A 32 7.74 -4.14 -3.26
C ARG A 32 8.07 -3.62 -1.88
N ARG A 33 7.58 -4.28 -0.84
CA ARG A 33 7.73 -3.80 0.54
C ARG A 33 8.66 -4.66 1.38
N SER A 34 9.39 -5.58 0.75
CA SER A 34 10.44 -6.37 1.39
C SER A 34 9.98 -7.05 2.68
N THR A 35 8.95 -7.86 2.57
CA THR A 35 8.45 -8.59 3.73
C THR A 35 9.37 -9.75 4.11
N PRO A 36 9.46 -10.10 5.40
CA PRO A 36 10.22 -11.29 5.81
C PRO A 36 9.64 -12.56 5.21
N MET A 37 10.50 -13.49 4.84
CA MET A 37 10.08 -14.76 4.26
C MET A 37 9.23 -15.61 5.20
N ALA A 38 9.39 -15.42 6.49
CA ALA A 38 8.65 -16.18 7.50
C ALA A 38 7.26 -15.61 7.79
N GLN A 39 6.90 -14.51 7.12
CA GLN A 39 5.60 -13.90 7.36
C GLN A 39 4.49 -14.76 6.76
N ASP A 40 3.42 -14.94 7.54
CA ASP A 40 2.28 -15.73 7.08
C ASP A 40 1.56 -15.06 5.92
N ALA A 41 1.34 -15.83 4.86
CA ALA A 41 0.70 -15.33 3.64
C ALA A 41 -0.72 -14.81 3.90
N GLU A 42 -1.48 -15.48 4.76
CA GLU A 42 -2.86 -15.06 5.06
C GLU A 42 -2.88 -13.75 5.87
N ASN A 43 -1.94 -13.57 6.78
CA ASN A 43 -1.85 -12.31 7.53
C ASN A 43 -1.55 -11.14 6.61
N ILE A 44 -0.71 -11.36 5.60
CA ILE A 44 -0.43 -10.35 4.57
C ILE A 44 -1.71 -10.00 3.81
N GLN A 45 -2.46 -11.02 3.39
CA GLN A 45 -3.71 -10.82 2.66
C GLN A 45 -4.71 -10.01 3.49
N TYR A 46 -4.87 -10.37 4.76
CA TYR A 46 -5.80 -9.69 5.65
C TYR A 46 -5.41 -8.24 5.89
N ALA A 47 -4.12 -7.98 6.06
CA ALA A 47 -3.62 -6.61 6.23
C ALA A 47 -3.89 -5.76 4.99
N ILE A 48 -3.73 -6.33 3.79
CA ILE A 48 -4.01 -5.61 2.55
C ILE A 48 -5.51 -5.33 2.43
N VAL A 49 -6.36 -6.30 2.74
CA VAL A 49 -7.83 -6.09 2.71
C VAL A 49 -8.23 -4.96 3.66
N ALA A 50 -7.69 -4.96 4.88
CA ALA A 50 -7.98 -3.90 5.84
C ALA A 50 -7.48 -2.53 5.34
N ALA A 51 -6.32 -2.49 4.72
CA ALA A 51 -5.79 -1.25 4.16
C ALA A 51 -6.61 -0.77 2.97
N ILE A 52 -7.09 -1.67 2.11
CA ILE A 52 -7.98 -1.34 1.01
C ILE A 52 -9.25 -0.69 1.56
N ASP A 53 -9.87 -1.32 2.53
CA ASP A 53 -11.10 -0.80 3.12
C ASP A 53 -10.91 0.60 3.68
N SER A 54 -9.84 0.79 4.44
CA SER A 54 -9.51 2.08 5.03
C SER A 54 -9.24 3.15 3.97
N CYS A 55 -8.47 2.83 2.94
CA CYS A 55 -8.18 3.77 1.86
C CYS A 55 -9.44 4.10 1.05
N ASN A 56 -10.28 3.11 0.81
CA ASN A 56 -11.50 3.33 0.03
C ASN A 56 -12.47 4.26 0.76
N ILE A 57 -12.55 4.17 2.09
CA ILE A 57 -13.35 5.10 2.88
C ILE A 57 -12.83 6.53 2.70
N GLU A 58 -11.52 6.71 2.82
CA GLU A 58 -10.92 8.04 2.67
C GLU A 58 -11.05 8.60 1.26
N LEU A 59 -11.06 7.72 0.25
CA LEU A 59 -11.11 8.12 -1.16
C LEU A 59 -12.52 8.16 -1.74
N GLU A 60 -13.55 8.00 -0.91
CA GLU A 60 -14.92 7.91 -1.38
C GLU A 60 -15.36 9.13 -2.18
N LEU A 61 -15.01 10.33 -1.71
CA LEU A 61 -15.37 11.57 -2.41
C LEU A 61 -14.63 11.72 -3.74
N LEU A 62 -13.39 11.30 -3.79
CA LEU A 62 -12.62 11.33 -5.03
C LEU A 62 -13.21 10.37 -6.07
N LYS A 63 -13.56 9.17 -5.63
CA LYS A 63 -14.24 8.19 -6.48
C LYS A 63 -15.55 8.76 -7.02
N ALA A 64 -16.36 9.36 -6.16
CA ALA A 64 -17.63 9.94 -6.55
C ALA A 64 -17.44 11.04 -7.60
N ASP A 65 -16.41 11.86 -7.44
CA ASP A 65 -16.09 12.91 -8.40
C ASP A 65 -15.73 12.35 -9.77
N TYR A 66 -14.90 11.31 -9.81
CA TYR A 66 -14.57 10.65 -11.07
C TYR A 66 -15.80 10.03 -11.73
N LEU A 67 -16.65 9.36 -10.94
CA LEU A 67 -17.88 8.76 -11.48
C LEU A 67 -18.82 9.82 -12.07
N GLU A 68 -18.95 10.96 -11.43
CA GLU A 68 -19.75 12.07 -11.95
C GLU A 68 -19.22 12.58 -13.29
N ASN A 69 -17.92 12.49 -13.50
CA ASN A 69 -17.29 12.94 -14.74
C ASN A 69 -17.20 11.84 -15.80
N GLY A 70 -17.91 10.74 -15.61
CA GLY A 70 -17.98 9.66 -16.58
C GLY A 70 -16.82 8.68 -16.56
N ILE A 71 -15.96 8.76 -15.55
CA ILE A 71 -14.85 7.84 -15.40
C ILE A 71 -15.28 6.70 -14.48
N ASN A 72 -15.43 5.51 -15.03
CA ASN A 72 -16.02 4.37 -14.32
C ASN A 72 -15.02 3.52 -13.55
N SER A 73 -13.73 3.68 -13.82
CA SER A 73 -12.69 3.01 -13.06
C SER A 73 -11.42 3.85 -13.04
N ALA A 74 -10.62 3.67 -11.99
CA ALA A 74 -9.35 4.39 -11.87
C ALA A 74 -8.41 4.10 -13.04
N ALA A 75 -8.49 2.90 -13.61
CA ALA A 75 -7.68 2.52 -14.76
C ALA A 75 -8.00 3.32 -16.02
N ASP A 76 -9.19 3.94 -16.07
CA ASP A 76 -9.62 4.71 -17.24
C ASP A 76 -9.09 6.14 -17.25
N VAL A 77 -8.45 6.59 -16.17
CA VAL A 77 -7.88 7.94 -16.10
C VAL A 77 -6.66 7.99 -17.02
N THR A 78 -6.65 8.98 -17.91
CA THR A 78 -5.63 9.09 -18.96
C THR A 78 -4.58 10.16 -18.68
N THR A 79 -4.74 10.93 -17.61
CA THR A 79 -3.80 11.99 -17.26
C THR A 79 -2.67 11.45 -16.40
N GLY A 80 -1.49 12.09 -16.52
CA GLY A 80 -0.35 11.75 -15.72
C GLY A 80 0.55 10.68 -16.32
N ALA A 81 1.58 10.32 -15.59
CA ALA A 81 2.56 9.34 -16.04
C ALA A 81 1.98 7.92 -16.03
N THR A 82 2.50 7.08 -16.90
CA THR A 82 2.12 5.68 -16.96
C THR A 82 3.35 4.79 -17.03
N ILE A 83 3.24 3.57 -16.55
CA ILE A 83 4.28 2.56 -16.73
C ILE A 83 3.63 1.18 -16.80
N ALA A 84 4.07 0.39 -17.78
CA ALA A 84 3.61 -1.00 -17.96
C ALA A 84 2.07 -1.11 -17.94
N GLY A 85 1.39 -0.18 -18.57
CA GLY A 85 -0.06 -0.18 -18.65
C GLY A 85 -0.79 0.35 -17.41
N LYS A 86 -0.06 0.74 -16.37
CA LYS A 86 -0.66 1.32 -15.16
C LYS A 86 -0.54 2.84 -15.21
N ASN A 87 -1.62 3.52 -14.89
CA ASN A 87 -1.59 4.98 -14.80
C ASN A 87 -1.16 5.44 -13.40
N ALA A 88 -0.84 6.72 -13.29
CA ALA A 88 -0.35 7.30 -12.05
C ALA A 88 -1.36 7.14 -10.90
N LEU A 89 -2.64 7.28 -11.18
CA LEU A 89 -3.67 7.16 -10.14
C LEU A 89 -3.68 5.76 -9.52
N CYS A 90 -3.62 4.71 -10.35
CA CYS A 90 -3.58 3.34 -9.88
C CYS A 90 -2.30 3.05 -9.09
N ILE A 91 -1.18 3.60 -9.54
CA ILE A 91 0.11 3.43 -8.85
C ILE A 91 0.07 4.11 -7.49
N GLN A 92 -0.47 5.32 -7.41
CA GLN A 92 -0.64 6.03 -6.14
C GLN A 92 -1.53 5.25 -5.18
N TYR A 93 -2.63 4.72 -5.69
CA TYR A 93 -3.53 3.91 -4.88
C TYR A 93 -2.81 2.68 -4.30
N GLU A 94 -2.13 1.93 -5.15
CA GLU A 94 -1.37 0.75 -4.71
C GLU A 94 -0.35 1.11 -3.64
N ARG A 95 0.40 2.19 -3.85
CA ARG A 95 1.41 2.64 -2.88
C ARG A 95 0.81 3.03 -1.54
N ALA A 96 -0.32 3.73 -1.56
CA ALA A 96 -1.00 4.14 -0.32
C ALA A 96 -1.48 2.93 0.47
N VAL A 97 -2.08 1.95 -0.22
CA VAL A 97 -2.58 0.72 0.41
C VAL A 97 -1.40 -0.09 0.97
N PHE A 98 -0.35 -0.27 0.19
CA PHE A 98 0.79 -1.09 0.60
C PHE A 98 1.55 -0.47 1.78
N ALA A 99 1.69 0.86 1.81
CA ALA A 99 2.32 1.53 2.95
C ALA A 99 1.50 1.28 4.23
N ARG A 100 0.20 1.39 4.13
CA ARG A 100 -0.70 1.20 5.28
C ARG A 100 -0.71 -0.26 5.75
N ALA A 101 -0.72 -1.21 4.80
CA ALA A 101 -0.67 -2.62 5.12
C ALA A 101 0.64 -2.99 5.81
N LYS A 102 1.76 -2.47 5.33
CA LYS A 102 3.05 -2.71 5.97
C LYS A 102 3.10 -2.15 7.38
N ALA A 103 2.54 -0.95 7.58
CA ALA A 103 2.47 -0.35 8.91
C ALA A 103 1.74 -1.28 9.90
N ASP A 104 0.66 -1.89 9.45
CA ASP A 104 -0.11 -2.84 10.25
C ASP A 104 0.66 -4.10 10.59
N LEU A 105 1.50 -4.57 9.68
CA LEU A 105 2.23 -5.83 9.83
C LEU A 105 3.56 -5.68 10.58
N LEU A 106 4.04 -4.45 10.81
CA LEU A 106 5.34 -4.25 11.45
C LEU A 106 5.48 -4.90 12.81
N PRO A 107 4.48 -4.88 13.69
CA PRO A 107 4.61 -5.60 14.96
C PRO A 107 4.85 -7.09 14.78
N ASP A 108 4.21 -7.71 13.77
CA ASP A 108 4.39 -9.12 13.47
C ASP A 108 5.79 -9.38 12.90
N PHE A 109 6.28 -8.48 12.05
CA PHE A 109 7.64 -8.57 11.51
C PHE A 109 8.67 -8.49 12.63
N ALA A 110 8.47 -7.60 13.59
CA ALA A 110 9.36 -7.45 14.72
C ALA A 110 9.38 -8.72 15.57
N THR A 111 8.24 -9.37 15.74
CA THR A 111 8.14 -10.63 16.50
C THR A 111 8.95 -11.74 15.85
N VAL A 112 8.92 -11.83 14.52
CA VAL A 112 9.68 -12.84 13.77
C VAL A 112 11.18 -12.67 13.99
N HIS A 113 11.67 -11.46 14.18
CA HIS A 113 13.09 -11.15 14.35
C HIS A 113 13.51 -10.89 15.79
N GLN A 114 12.61 -11.10 16.74
CA GLN A 114 12.77 -10.56 18.09
C GLN A 114 13.84 -11.20 18.93
N ARG A 115 14.35 -12.36 18.56
CA ARG A 115 15.30 -13.08 19.39
C ARG A 115 16.65 -12.39 19.54
N ASP A 116 16.99 -11.49 18.60
CA ASP A 116 18.34 -10.95 18.53
C ASP A 116 18.46 -9.45 18.77
N ALA A 117 17.38 -8.71 18.82
CA ALA A 117 17.47 -7.25 18.77
C ALA A 117 16.75 -6.50 19.90
N GLY A 118 15.96 -7.17 20.70
CA GLY A 118 15.38 -6.59 21.90
C GLY A 118 14.63 -5.29 21.69
N LYS A 119 14.86 -4.36 22.61
CA LYS A 119 14.14 -3.12 22.73
C LYS A 119 14.29 -2.17 21.55
N ASP A 120 15.48 -2.13 20.96
CA ASP A 120 15.78 -1.19 19.87
C ASP A 120 14.95 -1.48 18.62
N LEU A 121 14.65 -2.73 18.37
CA LEU A 121 13.85 -3.12 17.22
C LEU A 121 12.40 -2.66 17.37
N ALA A 122 11.85 -2.73 18.58
CA ALA A 122 10.50 -2.29 18.85
C ALA A 122 10.35 -0.77 18.65
N GLU A 123 11.33 0.00 19.11
CA GLU A 123 11.33 1.45 18.94
C GLU A 123 11.46 1.85 17.46
N ARG A 124 12.35 1.20 16.73
CA ARG A 124 12.49 1.42 15.29
C ARG A 124 11.24 1.04 14.54
N SER A 125 10.56 -0.04 14.94
CA SER A 125 9.31 -0.46 14.33
C SER A 125 8.23 0.58 14.49
N GLN A 126 8.16 1.25 15.64
CA GLN A 126 7.17 2.28 15.89
C GLN A 126 7.43 3.52 15.02
N GLU A 127 8.67 3.95 14.93
CA GLU A 127 9.05 5.07 14.05
C GLU A 127 8.74 4.76 12.59
N THR A 128 9.11 3.57 12.13
CA THR A 128 8.86 3.15 10.77
C THR A 128 7.36 3.05 10.49
N LYS A 129 6.58 2.57 11.45
CA LYS A 129 5.12 2.53 11.34
C LYS A 129 4.56 3.92 11.12
N ASN A 130 4.99 4.89 11.90
CA ASN A 130 4.53 6.27 11.78
C ASN A 130 4.91 6.87 10.43
N GLU A 131 6.12 6.58 9.94
CA GLU A 131 6.57 7.02 8.62
C GLU A 131 5.72 6.43 7.50
N LEU A 132 5.38 5.15 7.59
CA LEU A 132 4.55 4.47 6.59
C LEU A 132 3.13 5.02 6.58
N LEU A 133 2.56 5.29 7.75
CA LEU A 133 1.23 5.91 7.84
C LEU A 133 1.26 7.32 7.27
N ALA A 134 2.32 8.08 7.55
CA ALA A 134 2.49 9.42 6.98
C ALA A 134 2.64 9.35 5.45
N GLU A 135 3.37 8.36 4.94
CA GLU A 135 3.49 8.14 3.49
C GLU A 135 2.12 7.90 2.87
N SER A 136 1.34 6.99 3.44
CA SER A 136 -0.01 6.68 2.95
C SER A 136 -0.90 7.92 2.94
N ASN A 137 -0.90 8.67 4.03
CA ASN A 137 -1.72 9.87 4.15
C ASN A 137 -1.30 10.94 3.13
N ARG A 138 -0.01 11.12 2.92
CA ARG A 138 0.51 12.08 1.94
C ARG A 138 0.08 11.69 0.52
N ILE A 139 0.16 10.40 0.20
CA ILE A 139 -0.25 9.92 -1.12
C ILE A 139 -1.74 10.19 -1.35
N ILE A 140 -2.58 9.88 -0.36
CA ILE A 140 -4.02 10.12 -0.46
C ILE A 140 -4.31 11.61 -0.66
N ARG A 141 -3.63 12.49 0.06
CA ARG A 141 -3.78 13.93 -0.13
C ARG A 141 -3.37 14.35 -1.54
N ASN A 142 -2.30 13.77 -2.07
CA ASN A 142 -1.86 14.04 -3.43
C ASN A 142 -2.89 13.57 -4.46
N MET A 143 -3.54 12.45 -4.22
CA MET A 143 -4.60 11.94 -5.11
C MET A 143 -5.78 12.91 -5.19
N TYR A 144 -6.08 13.60 -4.10
CA TYR A 144 -7.09 14.67 -4.10
C TYR A 144 -6.58 15.95 -4.71
N GLY A 145 -5.31 16.05 -5.09
CA GLY A 145 -4.72 17.27 -5.60
C GLY A 145 -4.38 18.30 -4.52
N LYS A 146 -4.33 17.89 -3.25
CA LYS A 146 -4.01 18.79 -2.16
C LYS A 146 -2.52 18.75 -1.87
N THR A 147 -1.90 19.92 -1.77
CA THR A 147 -0.49 20.01 -1.45
C THR A 147 -0.27 19.96 0.06
N ARG A 148 0.96 19.68 0.45
CA ARG A 148 1.35 19.55 1.84
C ARG A 148 1.12 20.80 2.67
N SER A 149 1.23 21.96 2.05
CA SER A 149 1.10 23.23 2.75
C SER A 149 -0.12 23.99 2.31
N THR A 150 -1.18 23.31 1.96
CA THR A 150 -2.37 23.96 1.47
C THR A 150 -3.04 24.76 2.55
N VAL A 151 -2.91 26.05 2.47
CA VAL A 151 -3.78 26.94 3.17
C VAL A 151 -4.82 27.36 2.14
N THR A 152 -6.01 26.86 2.31
CA THR A 152 -7.06 27.23 1.40
C THR A 152 -7.60 28.58 1.80
N MET A 153 -7.28 29.54 1.00
CA MET A 153 -7.86 30.86 1.17
C MET A 153 -9.11 30.90 0.35
N ILE A 154 -10.18 30.97 0.99
CA ILE A 154 -11.44 31.12 0.30
C ILE A 154 -11.94 32.55 0.48
#